data_0189c1d8fd7f48f9701e5c841160d164
#
_entry.id   0189c1d8fd7f48f9701e5c841160d164
#
_cell.length_a   1.000
_cell.length_b   1.000
_cell.length_c   1.000
_cell.angle_alpha   90.00
_cell.angle_beta   90.00
_cell.angle_gamma   90.00
#
_symmetry.space_group_name_H-M   'P 1'
#
loop_
_entity.id
_entity.type
_entity.pdbx_description
1 polymer ?
#
loop_
_entity_poly.entity_id
_entity_poly.type
_entity_poly.pdbx_seq_one_letter_code
_entity_poly.pdbx_strand_id
1 'polypeptide(L)'
;MATEGHKYIFVVGGVMSGVGKGVASSSMALLLQERGYRVNLVKIDPYLNVDAGTMNPTEHGEVFVLNSGLETDQDMGNYERFLNRDLGPEDYMTSGMVYKTVLENERALKYGGKCIEAIPHVRDEILRRIESAAAHNDSQVSVIEIGGTVGDFQNALFIEAARVLRLKHPGDVIFVIVSYLPVPGTLGEMKTKPTQSAVRELNSYGVQPDFIIARSNGAMDEKRKEKLAIWCNVLPERVISAPDVHSIYDVPLNFAKDDLGDLLLESLALPKDKPADFEAWNDFVKRLKGDHPEVSIGIVGKYFDTGDFVLSDAYLSVIEALKFSGAELGLKPKIEWVNAKDIEKEGTNVLSKYDGILVPGGFGQTGIEGKIMTIEYARKNKVPYFGLCYGMQLMVVEYARHKAGLKGANTVEIDPETEHPIVAVMESQKDVIAKGEYGGTMRLGTYPAKLVEGSIAAEAYGAETVDERHRHRYEINPEYVKPLTDAGLVFSGTSPDGVLMEIAELPKKEHPFFLGTQFHPELKARPLSPHPLFTAFLKAASEKK
;
A
#
# COMPACT_ATOMS: atom_id res chain seq x y z
N MET A 1 13.94 -18.78 -17.50
CA MET A 1 13.24 -19.89 -18.19
C MET A 1 12.02 -20.16 -17.36
N ALA A 2 10.81 -20.08 -17.92
CA ALA A 2 9.59 -20.46 -17.19
C ALA A 2 9.80 -21.86 -16.60
N THR A 3 9.47 -22.01 -15.33
CA THR A 3 9.47 -23.32 -14.67
C THR A 3 8.42 -24.17 -15.38
N GLU A 4 8.81 -25.35 -15.84
CA GLU A 4 7.93 -26.28 -16.54
C GLU A 4 6.68 -26.53 -15.66
N GLY A 5 5.47 -26.25 -16.18
CA GLY A 5 4.22 -26.40 -15.45
C GLY A 5 3.75 -25.17 -14.63
N HIS A 6 4.42 -24.00 -14.71
CA HIS A 6 3.97 -22.78 -14.06
C HIS A 6 2.66 -22.24 -14.68
N LYS A 7 1.75 -21.74 -13.85
CA LYS A 7 0.43 -21.26 -14.26
C LYS A 7 0.30 -19.74 -14.12
N TYR A 8 -0.45 -19.12 -15.02
CA TYR A 8 -0.61 -17.67 -15.09
C TYR A 8 -2.09 -17.28 -15.15
N ILE A 9 -2.49 -16.33 -14.32
CA ILE A 9 -3.83 -15.72 -14.30
C ILE A 9 -3.66 -14.23 -14.61
N PHE A 10 -4.03 -13.80 -15.81
CA PHE A 10 -4.02 -12.38 -16.17
C PHE A 10 -5.35 -11.73 -15.81
N VAL A 11 -5.28 -10.63 -15.06
CA VAL A 11 -6.44 -9.85 -14.63
C VAL A 11 -6.44 -8.52 -15.37
N VAL A 12 -7.50 -8.27 -16.15
CA VAL A 12 -7.69 -7.04 -16.92
C VAL A 12 -8.94 -6.30 -16.47
N GLY A 13 -8.96 -4.98 -16.62
CA GLY A 13 -10.10 -4.14 -16.28
C GLY A 13 -11.00 -3.88 -17.48
N GLY A 14 -12.30 -3.86 -17.27
CA GLY A 14 -13.28 -3.43 -18.25
C GLY A 14 -14.16 -2.29 -17.75
N VAL A 15 -14.63 -1.45 -18.66
CA VAL A 15 -15.57 -0.35 -18.45
C VAL A 15 -14.98 0.90 -17.81
N MET A 16 -14.28 0.81 -16.68
CA MET A 16 -13.76 1.99 -15.97
C MET A 16 -12.53 1.63 -15.12
N SER A 17 -11.70 2.63 -14.82
CA SER A 17 -10.65 2.54 -13.81
C SER A 17 -11.26 2.39 -12.41
N GLY A 18 -10.49 1.91 -11.44
CA GLY A 18 -10.98 1.73 -10.07
C GLY A 18 -12.05 0.62 -9.91
N VAL A 19 -12.20 -0.26 -10.92
CA VAL A 19 -13.19 -1.34 -10.90
C VAL A 19 -12.90 -2.44 -9.85
N GLY A 20 -11.78 -2.35 -9.13
CA GLY A 20 -11.38 -3.28 -8.07
C GLY A 20 -10.58 -4.49 -8.56
N LYS A 21 -9.76 -4.31 -9.61
CA LYS A 21 -8.82 -5.35 -10.07
C LYS A 21 -7.88 -5.81 -8.97
N GLY A 22 -7.27 -4.87 -8.21
CA GLY A 22 -6.33 -5.18 -7.14
C GLY A 22 -6.94 -6.08 -6.08
N VAL A 23 -8.15 -5.77 -5.62
CA VAL A 23 -8.88 -6.59 -4.64
C VAL A 23 -9.25 -7.95 -5.23
N ALA A 24 -9.67 -8.01 -6.49
CA ALA A 24 -9.99 -9.28 -7.15
C ALA A 24 -8.76 -10.16 -7.32
N SER A 25 -7.63 -9.57 -7.77
CA SER A 25 -6.33 -10.26 -7.91
C SER A 25 -5.83 -10.81 -6.57
N SER A 26 -5.83 -9.96 -5.53
CA SER A 26 -5.46 -10.35 -4.16
C SER A 26 -6.34 -11.48 -3.62
N SER A 27 -7.65 -11.37 -3.86
CA SER A 27 -8.62 -12.39 -3.41
C SER A 27 -8.41 -13.73 -4.11
N MET A 28 -8.19 -13.74 -5.43
CA MET A 28 -7.87 -14.97 -6.16
C MET A 28 -6.55 -15.59 -5.72
N ALA A 29 -5.53 -14.77 -5.48
CA ALA A 29 -4.25 -15.24 -4.97
C ALA A 29 -4.41 -15.87 -3.58
N LEU A 30 -5.16 -15.25 -2.67
CA LEU A 30 -5.46 -15.80 -1.35
C LEU A 30 -6.24 -17.13 -1.46
N LEU A 31 -7.27 -17.21 -2.33
CA LEU A 31 -8.02 -18.47 -2.55
C LEU A 31 -7.11 -19.63 -2.93
N LEU A 32 -6.12 -19.39 -3.78
CA LEU A 32 -5.16 -20.41 -4.21
C LEU A 32 -4.12 -20.71 -3.11
N GLN A 33 -3.67 -19.69 -2.37
CA GLN A 33 -2.75 -19.84 -1.24
C GLN A 33 -3.37 -20.70 -0.14
N GLU A 34 -4.64 -20.47 0.22
CA GLU A 34 -5.37 -21.26 1.23
C GLU A 34 -5.61 -22.73 0.81
N ARG A 35 -5.45 -23.01 -0.47
CA ARG A 35 -5.38 -24.40 -0.99
C ARG A 35 -3.96 -24.97 -1.05
N GLY A 36 -2.98 -24.25 -0.50
CA GLY A 36 -1.59 -24.70 -0.36
C GLY A 36 -0.74 -24.50 -1.61
N TYR A 37 -1.17 -23.69 -2.58
CA TYR A 37 -0.34 -23.29 -3.71
C TYR A 37 0.60 -22.14 -3.34
N ARG A 38 1.83 -22.16 -3.86
CA ARG A 38 2.72 -21.00 -3.80
C ARG A 38 2.32 -20.03 -4.92
N VAL A 39 1.80 -18.89 -4.52
CA VAL A 39 1.24 -17.89 -5.45
C VAL A 39 2.05 -16.61 -5.33
N ASN A 40 2.40 -15.96 -6.44
CA ASN A 40 2.84 -14.57 -6.42
C ASN A 40 1.83 -13.67 -7.13
N LEU A 41 1.82 -12.39 -6.71
CA LEU A 41 1.06 -11.32 -7.33
C LEU A 41 2.02 -10.39 -8.05
N VAL A 42 1.71 -10.07 -9.29
CA VAL A 42 2.49 -9.15 -10.11
C VAL A 42 1.61 -7.98 -10.52
N LYS A 43 2.06 -6.76 -10.23
CA LYS A 43 1.42 -5.53 -10.68
C LYS A 43 2.10 -4.98 -11.92
N ILE A 44 1.32 -4.67 -12.94
CA ILE A 44 1.75 -3.98 -14.14
C ILE A 44 1.04 -2.63 -14.22
N ASP A 45 1.79 -1.54 -14.10
CA ASP A 45 1.26 -0.20 -14.28
C ASP A 45 1.69 0.38 -15.63
N PRO A 46 0.74 0.68 -16.52
CA PRO A 46 1.05 1.04 -17.91
C PRO A 46 1.49 2.51 -18.10
N TYR A 47 1.86 3.24 -17.05
CA TYR A 47 2.39 4.59 -17.16
C TYR A 47 3.90 4.63 -17.45
N LEU A 48 4.39 5.76 -17.94
CA LEU A 48 5.80 5.95 -18.33
C LEU A 48 6.72 6.34 -17.17
N ASN A 49 6.20 6.58 -15.99
CA ASN A 49 7.04 6.77 -14.80
C ASN A 49 7.85 5.50 -14.55
N VAL A 50 9.12 5.65 -14.18
CA VAL A 50 9.98 4.49 -13.87
C VAL A 50 9.49 3.80 -12.60
N ASP A 51 9.09 4.61 -11.61
CA ASP A 51 8.49 4.16 -10.34
C ASP A 51 7.45 5.19 -9.86
N ALA A 52 6.84 4.95 -8.68
CA ALA A 52 5.86 5.85 -8.12
C ALA A 52 6.45 7.02 -7.31
N GLY A 53 7.78 7.09 -7.14
CA GLY A 53 8.44 8.01 -6.20
C GLY A 53 8.27 9.49 -6.52
N THR A 54 8.05 9.84 -7.78
CA THR A 54 7.81 11.22 -8.23
C THR A 54 6.33 11.56 -8.40
N MET A 55 5.43 10.62 -8.14
CA MET A 55 3.99 10.84 -8.28
C MET A 55 3.43 11.63 -7.11
N ASN A 56 2.39 12.43 -7.42
CA ASN A 56 1.66 13.15 -6.40
C ASN A 56 0.64 12.21 -5.73
N PRO A 57 0.72 11.99 -4.39
CA PRO A 57 -0.24 11.12 -3.69
C PRO A 57 -1.71 11.58 -3.80
N THR A 58 -1.97 12.86 -4.11
CA THR A 58 -3.33 13.36 -4.32
C THR A 58 -3.93 12.97 -5.67
N GLU A 59 -3.11 12.50 -6.61
CA GLU A 59 -3.55 12.07 -7.94
C GLU A 59 -3.59 10.53 -8.07
N HIS A 60 -2.66 9.84 -7.41
CA HIS A 60 -2.45 8.40 -7.57
C HIS A 60 -2.61 7.58 -6.29
N GLY A 61 -2.89 8.23 -5.14
CA GLY A 61 -2.93 7.57 -3.85
C GLY A 61 -1.55 7.44 -3.20
N GLU A 62 -1.48 6.62 -2.16
CA GLU A 62 -0.28 6.39 -1.37
C GLU A 62 0.84 5.75 -2.20
N VAL A 63 2.07 6.24 -2.03
CA VAL A 63 3.27 5.55 -2.54
C VAL A 63 3.67 4.48 -1.54
N PHE A 64 3.60 3.22 -1.96
CA PHE A 64 3.97 2.08 -1.14
C PHE A 64 5.42 1.66 -1.41
N VAL A 65 6.24 1.56 -0.36
CA VAL A 65 7.66 1.21 -0.49
C VAL A 65 7.89 -0.24 -0.11
N LEU A 66 8.52 -1.00 -1.01
CA LEU A 66 8.92 -2.39 -0.76
C LEU A 66 10.18 -2.46 0.11
N ASN A 67 10.49 -3.64 0.64
CA ASN A 67 11.73 -3.88 1.40
C ASN A 67 13.00 -3.52 0.60
N SER A 68 12.96 -3.70 -0.71
CA SER A 68 14.05 -3.34 -1.63
C SER A 68 14.27 -1.84 -1.80
N GLY A 69 13.33 -1.00 -1.33
CA GLY A 69 13.34 0.44 -1.57
C GLY A 69 12.61 0.87 -2.85
N LEU A 70 12.06 -0.06 -3.62
CA LEU A 70 11.26 0.29 -4.78
C LEU A 70 9.96 0.99 -4.34
N GLU A 71 9.72 2.17 -4.90
CA GLU A 71 8.51 2.97 -4.71
C GLU A 71 7.45 2.52 -5.70
N THR A 72 6.32 2.02 -5.21
CA THR A 72 5.28 1.36 -6.01
C THR A 72 3.91 1.98 -5.77
N ASP A 73 2.93 1.57 -6.58
CA ASP A 73 1.53 1.87 -6.37
C ASP A 73 0.98 1.23 -5.07
N GLN A 74 -0.07 1.84 -4.51
CA GLN A 74 -0.75 1.38 -3.28
C GLN A 74 -1.29 -0.07 -3.37
N ASP A 75 -1.57 -0.59 -4.58
CA ASP A 75 -2.03 -1.97 -4.77
C ASP A 75 -1.03 -3.00 -4.26
N MET A 76 0.29 -2.71 -4.33
CA MET A 76 1.32 -3.59 -3.77
C MET A 76 1.14 -3.78 -2.26
N GLY A 77 0.72 -2.73 -1.54
CA GLY A 77 0.36 -2.83 -0.13
C GLY A 77 -0.84 -3.76 0.10
N ASN A 78 -1.88 -3.68 -0.73
CA ASN A 78 -2.99 -4.60 -0.66
C ASN A 78 -2.56 -6.04 -0.93
N TYR A 79 -1.66 -6.26 -1.90
CA TYR A 79 -1.13 -7.59 -2.19
C TYR A 79 -0.40 -8.20 -1.00
N GLU A 80 0.48 -7.43 -0.35
CA GLU A 80 1.17 -7.89 0.87
C GLU A 80 0.21 -8.17 2.02
N ARG A 81 -0.84 -7.36 2.19
CA ARG A 81 -1.88 -7.55 3.22
C ARG A 81 -2.65 -8.84 3.01
N PHE A 82 -3.06 -9.15 1.79
CA PHE A 82 -3.81 -10.36 1.48
C PHE A 82 -2.96 -11.62 1.55
N LEU A 83 -1.73 -11.59 1.03
CA LEU A 83 -0.83 -12.74 1.06
C LEU A 83 -0.09 -12.92 2.40
N ASN A 84 -0.20 -11.95 3.30
CA ASN A 84 0.50 -11.91 4.59
C ASN A 84 2.03 -12.11 4.46
N ARG A 85 2.64 -11.54 3.43
CA ARG A 85 4.09 -11.63 3.17
C ARG A 85 4.61 -10.41 2.42
N ASP A 86 5.94 -10.21 2.46
CA ASP A 86 6.62 -9.19 1.67
C ASP A 86 6.67 -9.60 0.19
N LEU A 87 6.56 -8.61 -0.70
CA LEU A 87 6.75 -8.75 -2.14
C LEU A 87 8.09 -8.16 -2.57
N GLY A 88 8.62 -8.69 -3.68
CA GLY A 88 9.90 -8.28 -4.25
C GLY A 88 9.76 -7.23 -5.37
N PRO A 89 10.89 -6.63 -5.79
CA PRO A 89 10.89 -5.71 -6.93
C PRO A 89 10.52 -6.38 -8.25
N GLU A 90 10.64 -7.71 -8.34
CA GLU A 90 10.23 -8.50 -9.49
C GLU A 90 8.70 -8.56 -9.65
N ASP A 91 7.97 -8.35 -8.57
CA ASP A 91 6.51 -8.41 -8.54
C ASP A 91 5.85 -7.09 -9.02
N TYR A 92 6.65 -6.12 -9.45
CA TYR A 92 6.18 -4.82 -9.93
C TYR A 92 6.88 -4.41 -11.21
N MET A 93 6.12 -3.88 -12.18
CA MET A 93 6.69 -3.26 -13.37
C MET A 93 5.83 -2.12 -13.90
N THR A 94 6.51 -1.11 -14.50
CA THR A 94 5.87 -0.02 -15.23
C THR A 94 6.29 -0.05 -16.70
N SER A 95 5.56 0.63 -17.57
CA SER A 95 6.04 0.87 -18.94
C SER A 95 7.40 1.56 -18.93
N GLY A 96 7.60 2.54 -18.03
CA GLY A 96 8.88 3.24 -17.88
C GLY A 96 10.05 2.31 -17.60
N MET A 97 9.91 1.36 -16.67
CA MET A 97 10.93 0.34 -16.38
C MET A 97 11.24 -0.51 -17.62
N VAL A 98 10.20 -0.96 -18.33
CA VAL A 98 10.35 -1.82 -19.51
C VAL A 98 11.08 -1.08 -20.62
N TYR A 99 10.61 0.12 -20.99
CA TYR A 99 11.25 0.93 -22.03
C TYR A 99 12.68 1.32 -21.66
N LYS A 100 12.94 1.74 -20.43
CA LYS A 100 14.28 2.06 -19.94
C LYS A 100 15.23 0.89 -20.15
N THR A 101 14.84 -0.32 -19.75
CA THR A 101 15.66 -1.53 -19.94
C THR A 101 15.93 -1.83 -21.41
N VAL A 102 14.92 -1.72 -22.28
CA VAL A 102 15.08 -1.97 -23.72
C VAL A 102 16.03 -0.95 -24.34
N LEU A 103 15.90 0.33 -24.00
CA LEU A 103 16.78 1.40 -24.50
C LEU A 103 18.22 1.25 -23.99
N GLU A 104 18.41 0.94 -22.71
CA GLU A 104 19.73 0.67 -22.12
C GLU A 104 20.41 -0.54 -22.80
N ASN A 105 19.65 -1.61 -23.08
CA ASN A 105 20.15 -2.79 -23.79
C ASN A 105 20.51 -2.48 -25.25
N GLU A 106 19.74 -1.61 -25.91
CA GLU A 106 20.06 -1.11 -27.26
C GLU A 106 21.39 -0.34 -27.24
N ARG A 107 21.51 0.66 -26.35
CA ARG A 107 22.73 1.47 -26.20
C ARG A 107 23.97 0.62 -25.84
N ALA A 108 23.76 -0.46 -25.11
CA ALA A 108 24.81 -1.43 -24.76
C ALA A 108 25.08 -2.49 -25.86
N LEU A 109 24.49 -2.32 -27.05
CA LEU A 109 24.61 -3.26 -28.21
C LEU A 109 24.21 -4.70 -27.89
N LYS A 110 23.38 -4.95 -26.88
CA LYS A 110 22.94 -6.31 -26.53
C LYS A 110 22.06 -6.97 -27.60
N TYR A 111 21.50 -6.18 -28.50
CA TYR A 111 20.73 -6.68 -29.65
C TYR A 111 21.55 -6.82 -30.93
N GLY A 112 22.89 -6.63 -30.86
CA GLY A 112 23.80 -6.87 -31.99
C GLY A 112 23.57 -5.93 -33.19
N GLY A 113 23.16 -4.68 -32.94
CA GLY A 113 22.91 -3.68 -33.99
C GLY A 113 21.62 -3.87 -34.80
N LYS A 114 20.70 -4.70 -34.34
CA LYS A 114 19.37 -4.84 -34.96
C LYS A 114 18.52 -3.59 -34.77
N CYS A 115 17.56 -3.38 -35.67
CA CYS A 115 16.50 -2.41 -35.47
C CYS A 115 15.61 -2.88 -34.30
N ILE A 116 15.36 -2.00 -33.33
CA ILE A 116 14.61 -2.30 -32.13
C ILE A 116 13.20 -1.73 -32.28
N GLU A 117 12.19 -2.58 -32.12
CA GLU A 117 10.78 -2.28 -32.30
C GLU A 117 10.00 -2.66 -31.03
N ALA A 118 8.80 -2.09 -30.86
CA ALA A 118 7.91 -2.44 -29.75
C ALA A 118 7.60 -3.96 -29.74
N ILE A 119 7.39 -4.55 -30.92
CA ILE A 119 7.27 -5.98 -31.12
C ILE A 119 8.39 -6.42 -32.08
N PRO A 120 9.30 -7.33 -31.65
CA PRO A 120 9.18 -8.17 -30.45
C PRO A 120 9.83 -7.62 -29.18
N HIS A 121 10.70 -6.60 -29.21
CA HIS A 121 11.69 -6.34 -28.15
C HIS A 121 11.06 -5.88 -26.82
N VAL A 122 10.10 -4.92 -26.86
CA VAL A 122 9.40 -4.48 -25.63
C VAL A 122 8.52 -5.60 -25.09
N ARG A 123 7.77 -6.28 -25.95
CA ARG A 123 6.95 -7.44 -25.58
C ARG A 123 7.80 -8.54 -24.93
N ASP A 124 8.96 -8.87 -25.47
CA ASP A 124 9.83 -9.93 -24.96
C ASP A 124 10.45 -9.55 -23.60
N GLU A 125 10.73 -8.25 -23.36
CA GLU A 125 11.16 -7.77 -22.06
C GLU A 125 10.03 -7.90 -21.02
N ILE A 126 8.77 -7.61 -21.38
CA ILE A 126 7.60 -7.83 -20.52
C ILE A 126 7.51 -9.32 -20.13
N LEU A 127 7.60 -10.22 -21.10
CA LEU A 127 7.56 -11.68 -20.87
C LEU A 127 8.70 -12.11 -19.95
N ARG A 128 9.92 -11.63 -20.21
CA ARG A 128 11.09 -11.94 -19.39
C ARG A 128 10.87 -11.52 -17.91
N ARG A 129 10.27 -10.35 -17.67
CA ARG A 129 9.96 -9.88 -16.31
C ARG A 129 8.92 -10.76 -15.63
N ILE A 130 7.86 -11.13 -16.33
CA ILE A 130 6.82 -12.03 -15.80
C ILE A 130 7.43 -13.40 -15.42
N GLU A 131 8.23 -13.98 -16.31
CA GLU A 131 8.91 -15.25 -16.06
C GLU A 131 9.94 -15.14 -14.92
N SER A 132 10.63 -13.98 -14.80
CA SER A 132 11.58 -13.71 -13.72
C SER A 132 10.87 -13.63 -12.36
N ALA A 133 9.72 -12.95 -12.27
CA ALA A 133 8.92 -12.87 -11.04
C ALA A 133 8.45 -14.27 -10.59
N ALA A 134 7.99 -15.10 -11.51
CA ALA A 134 7.59 -16.46 -11.23
C ALA A 134 8.74 -17.31 -10.67
N ALA A 135 9.93 -17.21 -11.29
CA ALA A 135 11.11 -17.96 -10.87
C ALA A 135 11.69 -17.48 -9.53
N HIS A 136 11.72 -16.15 -9.30
CA HIS A 136 12.25 -15.54 -8.07
C HIS A 136 11.45 -16.00 -6.84
N ASN A 137 10.13 -16.04 -6.97
CA ASN A 137 9.23 -16.41 -5.88
C ASN A 137 9.06 -17.95 -5.71
N ASP A 138 9.70 -18.77 -6.53
CA ASP A 138 9.44 -20.22 -6.59
C ASP A 138 7.93 -20.53 -6.59
N SER A 139 7.17 -19.70 -7.29
CA SER A 139 5.70 -19.79 -7.32
C SER A 139 5.23 -20.86 -8.31
N GLN A 140 4.06 -21.42 -8.05
CA GLN A 140 3.38 -22.38 -8.93
C GLN A 140 2.35 -21.66 -9.80
N VAL A 141 1.79 -20.56 -9.26
CA VAL A 141 0.80 -19.72 -9.94
C VAL A 141 1.17 -18.27 -9.78
N SER A 142 1.19 -17.53 -10.88
CA SER A 142 1.30 -16.06 -10.87
C SER A 142 -0.05 -15.44 -11.21
N VAL A 143 -0.55 -14.55 -10.35
CA VAL A 143 -1.68 -13.70 -10.64
C VAL A 143 -1.14 -12.34 -11.06
N ILE A 144 -1.41 -11.93 -12.30
CA ILE A 144 -0.80 -10.75 -12.92
C ILE A 144 -1.91 -9.74 -13.22
N GLU A 145 -1.90 -8.62 -12.52
CA GLU A 145 -2.83 -7.52 -12.78
C GLU A 145 -2.26 -6.55 -13.81
N ILE A 146 -3.00 -6.35 -14.90
CA ILE A 146 -2.69 -5.31 -15.90
C ILE A 146 -3.50 -4.05 -15.56
N GLY A 147 -2.79 -2.97 -15.24
CA GLY A 147 -3.37 -1.65 -14.96
C GLY A 147 -4.10 -1.05 -16.17
N GLY A 148 -4.93 -0.05 -15.91
CA GLY A 148 -5.77 0.58 -16.93
C GLY A 148 -7.00 -0.24 -17.28
N THR A 149 -7.64 0.14 -18.38
CA THR A 149 -8.88 -0.46 -18.90
C THR A 149 -8.62 -1.04 -20.28
N VAL A 150 -9.23 -2.17 -20.61
CA VAL A 150 -9.14 -2.73 -21.97
C VAL A 150 -9.56 -1.69 -22.99
N GLY A 151 -8.71 -1.47 -24.02
CA GLY A 151 -8.88 -0.42 -25.01
C GLY A 151 -7.97 0.80 -24.80
N ASP A 152 -7.33 0.93 -23.62
CA ASP A 152 -6.33 1.96 -23.39
C ASP A 152 -5.06 1.66 -24.18
N PHE A 153 -4.47 2.67 -24.83
CA PHE A 153 -3.22 2.49 -25.59
C PHE A 153 -2.06 2.03 -24.73
N GLN A 154 -2.02 2.46 -23.46
CA GLN A 154 -0.91 2.21 -22.57
C GLN A 154 -0.75 0.74 -22.22
N ASN A 155 -1.84 -0.03 -22.12
CA ASN A 155 -1.79 -1.43 -21.72
C ASN A 155 -1.77 -2.43 -22.90
N ALA A 156 -1.87 -1.98 -24.13
CA ALA A 156 -1.96 -2.84 -25.31
C ALA A 156 -0.77 -3.81 -25.45
N LEU A 157 0.46 -3.35 -25.17
CA LEU A 157 1.65 -4.20 -25.26
C LEU A 157 1.70 -5.27 -24.14
N PHE A 158 1.13 -4.98 -22.98
CA PHE A 158 1.02 -5.96 -21.88
C PHE A 158 -0.02 -7.04 -22.21
N ILE A 159 -1.15 -6.65 -22.78
CA ILE A 159 -2.19 -7.59 -23.27
C ILE A 159 -1.60 -8.44 -24.40
N GLU A 160 -0.82 -7.87 -25.33
CA GLU A 160 -0.13 -8.61 -26.39
C GLU A 160 0.89 -9.61 -25.82
N ALA A 161 1.67 -9.21 -24.80
CA ALA A 161 2.59 -10.12 -24.13
C ALA A 161 1.85 -11.31 -23.49
N ALA A 162 0.76 -11.02 -22.77
CA ALA A 162 -0.08 -12.04 -22.15
C ALA A 162 -0.69 -13.01 -23.20
N ARG A 163 -1.18 -12.46 -24.33
CA ARG A 163 -1.70 -13.25 -25.45
C ARG A 163 -0.62 -14.20 -26.02
N VAL A 164 0.60 -13.69 -26.22
CA VAL A 164 1.71 -14.50 -26.71
C VAL A 164 2.11 -15.57 -25.70
N LEU A 165 2.08 -15.27 -24.39
CA LEU A 165 2.34 -16.28 -23.36
C LEU A 165 1.31 -17.42 -23.41
N ARG A 166 0.01 -17.08 -23.56
CA ARG A 166 -1.05 -18.10 -23.75
C ARG A 166 -0.85 -18.94 -25.01
N LEU A 167 -0.36 -18.34 -26.07
CA LEU A 167 -0.06 -19.08 -27.32
C LEU A 167 1.12 -20.05 -27.12
N LYS A 168 2.15 -19.65 -26.37
CA LYS A 168 3.33 -20.48 -26.09
C LYS A 168 3.04 -21.59 -25.09
N HIS A 169 2.12 -21.37 -24.14
CA HIS A 169 1.78 -22.26 -23.04
C HIS A 169 0.26 -22.50 -22.98
N PRO A 170 -0.30 -23.25 -23.97
CA PRO A 170 -1.73 -23.55 -23.99
C PRO A 170 -2.13 -24.37 -22.76
N GLY A 171 -3.20 -23.93 -22.07
CA GLY A 171 -3.69 -24.57 -20.84
C GLY A 171 -3.01 -24.12 -19.54
N ASP A 172 -1.95 -23.27 -19.64
CA ASP A 172 -1.26 -22.75 -18.46
C ASP A 172 -1.60 -21.28 -18.20
N VAL A 173 -2.35 -20.63 -19.09
CA VAL A 173 -2.68 -19.20 -19.03
C VAL A 173 -4.19 -19.00 -19.15
N ILE A 174 -4.78 -18.33 -18.16
CA ILE A 174 -6.17 -17.90 -18.19
C ILE A 174 -6.29 -16.39 -18.05
N PHE A 175 -7.41 -15.83 -18.52
CA PHE A 175 -7.74 -14.40 -18.44
C PHE A 175 -9.00 -14.19 -17.64
N VAL A 176 -8.94 -13.26 -16.70
CA VAL A 176 -10.06 -12.79 -15.88
C VAL A 176 -10.32 -11.33 -16.21
N ILE A 177 -11.53 -10.99 -16.63
CA ILE A 177 -11.93 -9.58 -16.77
C ILE A 177 -12.76 -9.14 -15.58
N VAL A 178 -12.30 -8.10 -14.88
CA VAL A 178 -13.07 -7.43 -13.83
C VAL A 178 -13.81 -6.26 -14.46
N SER A 179 -15.12 -6.27 -14.41
CA SER A 179 -15.97 -5.32 -15.11
C SER A 179 -17.09 -4.79 -14.22
N TYR A 180 -17.64 -3.63 -14.55
CA TYR A 180 -18.71 -3.00 -13.80
C TYR A 180 -20.07 -3.11 -14.51
N LEU A 181 -21.09 -3.45 -13.76
CA LEU A 181 -22.49 -3.48 -14.20
C LEU A 181 -23.22 -2.28 -13.60
N PRO A 182 -23.34 -1.15 -14.31
CA PRO A 182 -24.01 0.02 -13.77
C PRO A 182 -25.49 -0.21 -13.57
N VAL A 183 -26.02 0.38 -12.49
CA VAL A 183 -27.46 0.43 -12.19
C VAL A 183 -27.89 1.91 -12.25
N PRO A 184 -28.37 2.40 -13.41
CA PRO A 184 -28.86 3.77 -13.52
C PRO A 184 -29.99 4.04 -12.53
N GLY A 185 -29.87 5.11 -11.74
CA GLY A 185 -30.80 5.42 -10.65
C GLY A 185 -32.27 5.57 -11.06
N THR A 186 -32.51 6.02 -12.29
CA THR A 186 -33.87 6.20 -12.85
C THR A 186 -34.55 4.89 -13.25
N LEU A 187 -33.77 3.82 -13.52
CA LEU A 187 -34.31 2.55 -14.02
C LEU A 187 -34.21 1.41 -13.00
N GLY A 188 -33.35 1.52 -12.00
CA GLY A 188 -33.11 0.48 -10.99
C GLY A 188 -32.67 -0.88 -11.55
N GLU A 189 -32.35 -0.94 -12.86
CA GLU A 189 -32.00 -2.17 -13.55
C GLU A 189 -30.51 -2.22 -13.87
N MET A 190 -29.85 -3.29 -13.44
CA MET A 190 -28.44 -3.57 -13.74
C MET A 190 -28.22 -3.78 -15.25
N LYS A 191 -27.26 -3.07 -15.85
CA LYS A 191 -26.98 -3.10 -17.29
C LYS A 191 -25.73 -3.92 -17.61
N THR A 192 -25.90 -4.94 -18.45
CA THR A 192 -24.81 -5.86 -18.87
C THR A 192 -24.06 -5.37 -20.13
N LYS A 193 -24.59 -4.40 -20.85
CA LYS A 193 -24.03 -3.92 -22.14
C LYS A 193 -22.58 -3.41 -22.04
N PRO A 194 -22.21 -2.62 -21.03
CA PRO A 194 -20.83 -2.13 -20.89
C PRO A 194 -19.81 -3.28 -20.78
N THR A 195 -20.11 -4.29 -19.95
CA THR A 195 -19.27 -5.50 -19.83
C THR A 195 -19.15 -6.27 -21.16
N GLN A 196 -20.27 -6.44 -21.89
CA GLN A 196 -20.22 -7.08 -23.21
C GLN A 196 -19.35 -6.30 -24.19
N SER A 197 -19.32 -4.97 -24.11
CA SER A 197 -18.48 -4.14 -24.96
C SER A 197 -17.00 -4.26 -24.56
N ALA A 198 -16.68 -4.30 -23.27
CA ALA A 198 -15.32 -4.50 -22.77
C ALA A 198 -14.76 -5.88 -23.15
N VAL A 199 -15.58 -6.94 -23.09
CA VAL A 199 -15.16 -8.27 -23.56
C VAL A 199 -14.92 -8.30 -25.06
N ARG A 200 -15.75 -7.61 -25.86
CA ARG A 200 -15.48 -7.49 -27.31
C ARG A 200 -14.21 -6.73 -27.63
N GLU A 201 -13.91 -5.69 -26.86
CA GLU A 201 -12.65 -4.97 -26.98
C GLU A 201 -11.47 -5.89 -26.66
N LEU A 202 -11.53 -6.68 -25.57
CA LEU A 202 -10.50 -7.67 -25.25
C LEU A 202 -10.35 -8.72 -26.38
N ASN A 203 -11.47 -9.15 -26.97
CA ASN A 203 -11.44 -10.10 -28.08
C ASN A 203 -10.77 -9.50 -29.34
N SER A 204 -10.81 -8.18 -29.53
CA SER A 204 -10.12 -7.51 -30.65
C SER A 204 -8.59 -7.62 -30.54
N TYR A 205 -8.05 -7.81 -29.33
CA TYR A 205 -6.64 -8.16 -29.10
C TYR A 205 -6.34 -9.66 -29.28
N GLY A 206 -7.34 -10.48 -29.69
CA GLY A 206 -7.19 -11.94 -29.82
C GLY A 206 -7.21 -12.68 -28.47
N VAL A 207 -7.79 -12.08 -27.44
CA VAL A 207 -7.91 -12.65 -26.09
C VAL A 207 -9.38 -12.88 -25.74
N GLN A 208 -9.75 -14.14 -25.51
CA GLN A 208 -11.03 -14.52 -24.90
C GLN A 208 -10.86 -14.65 -23.39
N PRO A 209 -11.64 -13.93 -22.57
CA PRO A 209 -11.61 -14.11 -21.13
C PRO A 209 -12.21 -15.48 -20.75
N ASP A 210 -11.59 -16.12 -19.76
CA ASP A 210 -12.04 -17.38 -19.20
C ASP A 210 -13.05 -17.12 -18.06
N PHE A 211 -12.92 -15.99 -17.35
CA PHE A 211 -13.79 -15.57 -16.26
C PHE A 211 -14.21 -14.10 -16.39
N ILE A 212 -15.40 -13.81 -15.89
CA ILE A 212 -15.90 -12.44 -15.71
C ILE A 212 -16.20 -12.23 -14.22
N ILE A 213 -15.50 -11.29 -13.58
CA ILE A 213 -15.87 -10.79 -12.25
C ILE A 213 -16.72 -9.54 -12.44
N ALA A 214 -18.01 -9.67 -12.18
CA ALA A 214 -19.02 -8.66 -12.47
C ALA A 214 -19.32 -7.83 -11.21
N ARG A 215 -18.67 -6.66 -11.09
CA ARG A 215 -18.88 -5.69 -10.01
C ARG A 215 -20.19 -4.92 -10.19
N SER A 216 -20.88 -4.67 -9.10
CA SER A 216 -22.10 -3.83 -9.07
C SER A 216 -22.47 -3.47 -7.62
N ASN A 217 -23.39 -2.51 -7.45
CA ASN A 217 -23.88 -2.12 -6.13
C ASN A 217 -24.76 -3.19 -5.43
N GLY A 218 -25.14 -4.26 -6.10
CA GLY A 218 -25.91 -5.37 -5.55
C GLY A 218 -25.59 -6.70 -6.24
N ALA A 219 -26.05 -7.79 -5.69
CA ALA A 219 -25.86 -9.11 -6.28
C ALA A 219 -26.50 -9.23 -7.67
N MET A 220 -25.82 -9.91 -8.58
CA MET A 220 -26.33 -10.21 -9.93
C MET A 220 -27.31 -11.39 -9.87
N ASP A 221 -28.44 -11.27 -10.57
CA ASP A 221 -29.39 -12.37 -10.73
C ASP A 221 -28.97 -13.37 -11.83
N GLU A 222 -29.53 -14.59 -11.77
CA GLU A 222 -29.22 -15.67 -12.72
C GLU A 222 -29.52 -15.28 -14.18
N LYS A 223 -30.59 -14.54 -14.45
CA LYS A 223 -30.95 -14.09 -15.81
C LYS A 223 -29.83 -13.19 -16.41
N ARG A 224 -29.22 -12.32 -15.59
CA ARG A 224 -28.13 -11.46 -16.04
C ARG A 224 -26.82 -12.25 -16.17
N LYS A 225 -26.61 -13.22 -15.28
CA LYS A 225 -25.48 -14.16 -15.34
C LYS A 225 -25.50 -14.94 -16.64
N GLU A 226 -26.62 -15.59 -16.97
CA GLU A 226 -26.83 -16.30 -18.23
C GLU A 226 -26.64 -15.38 -19.46
N LYS A 227 -27.19 -14.17 -19.39
CA LYS A 227 -27.02 -13.19 -20.46
C LYS A 227 -25.57 -12.81 -20.70
N LEU A 228 -24.78 -12.59 -19.66
CA LEU A 228 -23.35 -12.33 -19.79
C LEU A 228 -22.63 -13.56 -20.35
N ALA A 229 -22.92 -14.73 -19.84
CA ALA A 229 -22.33 -15.98 -20.28
C ALA A 229 -22.48 -16.15 -21.80
N ILE A 230 -23.69 -16.03 -22.32
CA ILE A 230 -24.00 -16.18 -23.75
C ILE A 230 -23.31 -15.09 -24.58
N TRP A 231 -23.44 -13.80 -24.19
CA TRP A 231 -22.93 -12.69 -25.00
C TRP A 231 -21.41 -12.51 -24.94
N CYS A 232 -20.76 -13.03 -23.90
CA CYS A 232 -19.33 -12.94 -23.70
C CYS A 232 -18.61 -14.27 -23.99
N ASN A 233 -19.35 -15.31 -24.39
CA ASN A 233 -18.80 -16.64 -24.68
C ASN A 233 -17.99 -17.20 -23.49
N VAL A 234 -18.59 -17.14 -22.29
CA VAL A 234 -18.03 -17.65 -21.03
C VAL A 234 -19.08 -18.59 -20.41
N LEU A 235 -18.65 -19.66 -19.73
CA LEU A 235 -19.57 -20.56 -19.05
C LEU A 235 -20.29 -19.83 -17.90
N PRO A 236 -21.58 -20.10 -17.63
CA PRO A 236 -22.34 -19.41 -16.57
C PRO A 236 -21.66 -19.43 -15.19
N GLU A 237 -21.09 -20.56 -14.80
CA GLU A 237 -20.37 -20.74 -13.53
C GLU A 237 -19.09 -19.90 -13.43
N ARG A 238 -18.55 -19.43 -14.55
CA ARG A 238 -17.38 -18.55 -14.61
C ARG A 238 -17.72 -17.06 -14.66
N VAL A 239 -18.99 -16.73 -14.55
CA VAL A 239 -19.47 -15.35 -14.37
C VAL A 239 -19.76 -15.15 -12.87
N ILE A 240 -18.82 -14.52 -12.18
CA ILE A 240 -18.84 -14.34 -10.73
C ILE A 240 -19.48 -13.02 -10.37
N SER A 241 -20.46 -13.04 -9.46
CA SER A 241 -21.08 -11.83 -8.93
C SER A 241 -20.19 -11.22 -7.84
N ALA A 242 -19.83 -9.96 -7.98
CA ALA A 242 -18.99 -9.23 -7.03
C ALA A 242 -19.70 -7.95 -6.56
N PRO A 243 -20.73 -8.06 -5.70
CA PRO A 243 -21.42 -6.89 -5.15
C PRO A 243 -20.49 -6.03 -4.29
N ASP A 244 -20.82 -4.74 -4.18
CA ASP A 244 -20.11 -3.84 -3.27
C ASP A 244 -20.20 -4.35 -1.83
N VAL A 245 -19.10 -4.23 -1.11
CA VAL A 245 -18.93 -4.70 0.27
C VAL A 245 -18.46 -3.57 1.17
N HIS A 246 -18.77 -3.66 2.46
CA HIS A 246 -18.29 -2.68 3.45
C HIS A 246 -16.79 -2.82 3.74
N SER A 247 -16.23 -4.02 3.57
CA SER A 247 -14.82 -4.30 3.75
C SER A 247 -14.28 -5.13 2.61
N ILE A 248 -13.15 -4.72 2.03
CA ILE A 248 -12.48 -5.48 0.97
C ILE A 248 -12.05 -6.89 1.42
N TYR A 249 -11.90 -7.10 2.72
CA TYR A 249 -11.53 -8.38 3.32
C TYR A 249 -12.66 -9.42 3.31
N ASP A 250 -13.89 -9.00 2.95
CA ASP A 250 -14.99 -9.93 2.68
C ASP A 250 -14.93 -10.59 1.30
N VAL A 251 -14.23 -9.96 0.36
CA VAL A 251 -14.23 -10.39 -1.05
C VAL A 251 -13.72 -11.81 -1.22
N PRO A 252 -12.59 -12.25 -0.59
CA PRO A 252 -12.14 -13.63 -0.70
C PRO A 252 -13.18 -14.64 -0.23
N LEU A 253 -13.86 -14.34 0.89
CA LEU A 253 -14.90 -15.21 1.45
C LEU A 253 -16.15 -15.28 0.56
N ASN A 254 -16.49 -14.18 -0.11
CA ASN A 254 -17.59 -14.16 -1.08
C ASN A 254 -17.22 -14.97 -2.33
N PHE A 255 -16.01 -14.82 -2.83
CA PHE A 255 -15.52 -15.62 -3.97
C PHE A 255 -15.40 -17.13 -3.62
N ALA A 256 -15.06 -17.46 -2.38
CA ALA A 256 -15.04 -18.84 -1.91
C ALA A 256 -16.44 -19.48 -1.92
N LYS A 257 -17.51 -18.72 -1.62
CA LYS A 257 -18.90 -19.19 -1.69
C LYS A 257 -19.38 -19.48 -3.12
N ASP A 258 -18.79 -18.79 -4.09
CA ASP A 258 -19.05 -18.99 -5.53
C ASP A 258 -18.08 -20.03 -6.14
N ASP A 259 -17.37 -20.80 -5.32
CA ASP A 259 -16.41 -21.85 -5.71
C ASP A 259 -15.30 -21.36 -6.67
N LEU A 260 -15.01 -20.03 -6.70
CA LEU A 260 -14.06 -19.46 -7.64
C LEU A 260 -12.67 -20.12 -7.54
N GLY A 261 -12.20 -20.46 -6.34
CA GLY A 261 -10.92 -21.15 -6.16
C GLY A 261 -10.87 -22.49 -6.88
N ASP A 262 -11.92 -23.29 -6.80
CA ASP A 262 -12.00 -24.59 -7.48
C ASP A 262 -12.13 -24.45 -8.98
N LEU A 263 -12.87 -23.45 -9.45
CA LEU A 263 -13.00 -23.15 -10.87
C LEU A 263 -11.68 -22.67 -11.50
N LEU A 264 -10.87 -21.90 -10.76
CA LEU A 264 -9.54 -21.48 -11.19
C LEU A 264 -8.61 -22.69 -11.30
N LEU A 265 -8.57 -23.57 -10.28
CA LEU A 265 -7.75 -24.79 -10.30
C LEU A 265 -8.13 -25.70 -11.46
N GLU A 266 -9.42 -25.91 -11.70
CA GLU A 266 -9.93 -26.71 -12.82
C GLU A 266 -9.49 -26.13 -14.17
N SER A 267 -9.62 -24.81 -14.34
CA SER A 267 -9.24 -24.13 -15.59
C SER A 267 -7.74 -24.19 -15.88
N LEU A 268 -6.92 -24.32 -14.84
CA LEU A 268 -5.47 -24.44 -14.91
C LEU A 268 -4.98 -25.90 -14.86
N ALA A 269 -5.90 -26.87 -14.85
CA ALA A 269 -5.62 -28.28 -14.68
C ALA A 269 -4.72 -28.58 -13.45
N LEU A 270 -4.98 -27.88 -12.34
CA LEU A 270 -4.29 -28.07 -11.08
C LEU A 270 -5.10 -28.97 -10.14
N PRO A 271 -4.43 -29.82 -9.34
CA PRO A 271 -5.10 -30.69 -8.36
C PRO A 271 -5.93 -29.92 -7.33
N LYS A 272 -7.05 -30.51 -6.90
CA LYS A 272 -7.92 -29.99 -5.83
C LYS A 272 -7.78 -30.78 -4.52
N ASP A 273 -6.55 -31.24 -4.24
CA ASP A 273 -6.30 -32.24 -3.19
C ASP A 273 -6.42 -31.68 -1.76
N LYS A 274 -6.31 -30.35 -1.60
CA LYS A 274 -6.38 -29.70 -0.31
C LYS A 274 -7.65 -28.83 -0.22
N PRO A 275 -8.45 -28.99 0.83
CA PRO A 275 -9.51 -28.01 1.13
C PRO A 275 -8.90 -26.65 1.43
N ALA A 276 -9.63 -25.59 1.14
CA ALA A 276 -9.18 -24.24 1.53
C ALA A 276 -9.27 -24.07 3.05
N ASP A 277 -8.25 -23.50 3.64
CA ASP A 277 -8.21 -23.18 5.07
C ASP A 277 -8.37 -21.67 5.28
N PHE A 278 -9.58 -21.23 5.53
CA PHE A 278 -9.90 -19.83 5.81
C PHE A 278 -10.08 -19.52 7.30
N GLU A 279 -9.65 -20.38 8.23
CA GLU A 279 -9.92 -20.19 9.64
C GLU A 279 -9.37 -18.85 10.14
N ALA A 280 -8.08 -18.58 9.94
CA ALA A 280 -7.44 -17.34 10.37
C ALA A 280 -8.05 -16.08 9.71
N TRP A 281 -8.37 -16.17 8.41
CA TRP A 281 -8.99 -15.06 7.68
C TRP A 281 -10.43 -14.80 8.14
N ASN A 282 -11.22 -15.85 8.35
CA ASN A 282 -12.57 -15.74 8.91
C ASN A 282 -12.58 -15.10 10.29
N ASP A 283 -11.65 -15.52 11.16
CA ASP A 283 -11.52 -14.97 12.51
C ASP A 283 -11.13 -13.48 12.47
N PHE A 284 -10.21 -13.11 11.59
CA PHE A 284 -9.87 -11.70 11.38
C PHE A 284 -11.09 -10.90 10.91
N VAL A 285 -11.79 -11.35 9.86
CA VAL A 285 -12.97 -10.64 9.33
C VAL A 285 -14.08 -10.54 10.37
N LYS A 286 -14.28 -11.58 11.19
CA LYS A 286 -15.24 -11.58 12.29
C LYS A 286 -14.86 -10.55 13.37
N ARG A 287 -13.58 -10.47 13.76
CA ARG A 287 -13.08 -9.45 14.69
C ARG A 287 -13.22 -8.05 14.12
N LEU A 288 -12.86 -7.85 12.85
CA LEU A 288 -12.96 -6.54 12.18
C LEU A 288 -14.39 -5.99 12.15
N LYS A 289 -15.41 -6.86 12.07
CA LYS A 289 -16.84 -6.52 12.00
C LYS A 289 -17.54 -6.53 13.34
N GLY A 290 -16.86 -6.96 14.40
CA GLY A 290 -17.45 -7.06 15.74
C GLY A 290 -17.98 -5.71 16.22
N ASP A 291 -18.99 -5.79 17.09
CA ASP A 291 -19.46 -4.61 17.83
C ASP A 291 -18.50 -4.35 18.99
N HIS A 292 -17.57 -3.44 18.77
CA HIS A 292 -16.48 -3.14 19.67
C HIS A 292 -16.57 -1.71 20.22
N PRO A 293 -16.02 -1.43 21.42
CA PRO A 293 -15.89 -0.07 21.93
C PRO A 293 -15.15 0.84 20.95
N GLU A 294 -15.70 2.03 20.72
CA GLU A 294 -15.07 3.02 19.83
C GLU A 294 -13.91 3.72 20.54
N VAL A 295 -12.84 3.98 19.79
CA VAL A 295 -11.67 4.79 20.20
C VAL A 295 -11.50 5.89 19.16
N SER A 296 -11.63 7.14 19.56
CA SER A 296 -11.56 8.30 18.68
C SER A 296 -10.12 8.69 18.38
N ILE A 297 -9.70 8.56 17.12
CA ILE A 297 -8.35 8.89 16.66
C ILE A 297 -8.40 10.09 15.72
N GLY A 298 -7.70 11.18 16.11
CA GLY A 298 -7.50 12.34 15.25
C GLY A 298 -6.24 12.19 14.41
N ILE A 299 -6.37 12.11 13.08
CA ILE A 299 -5.21 12.15 12.16
C ILE A 299 -5.03 13.59 11.70
N VAL A 300 -3.92 14.23 12.10
CA VAL A 300 -3.63 15.64 11.83
C VAL A 300 -2.67 15.78 10.65
N GLY A 301 -3.17 16.31 9.55
CA GLY A 301 -2.42 16.40 8.28
C GLY A 301 -2.81 17.58 7.40
N LYS A 302 -2.36 17.56 6.14
CA LYS A 302 -2.55 18.67 5.18
C LYS A 302 -3.31 18.30 3.90
N TYR A 303 -3.43 17.02 3.55
CA TYR A 303 -4.00 16.57 2.27
C TYR A 303 -5.52 16.36 2.29
N PHE A 304 -6.22 17.02 3.19
CA PHE A 304 -7.67 16.80 3.37
C PHE A 304 -8.54 17.79 2.57
N ASP A 305 -7.93 18.84 1.99
CA ASP A 305 -8.63 19.90 1.24
C ASP A 305 -8.41 19.75 -0.28
N THR A 306 -8.94 18.69 -0.86
CA THR A 306 -9.03 18.57 -2.33
C THR A 306 -10.48 18.72 -2.79
N GLY A 307 -11.12 19.85 -2.41
CA GLY A 307 -12.54 20.07 -2.68
C GLY A 307 -13.45 19.31 -1.70
N ASP A 308 -14.59 18.81 -2.17
CA ASP A 308 -15.61 18.15 -1.33
C ASP A 308 -15.25 16.72 -0.88
N PHE A 309 -14.03 16.23 -1.17
CA PHE A 309 -13.59 14.86 -0.88
C PHE A 309 -12.36 14.82 0.02
N VAL A 310 -12.41 13.97 1.04
CA VAL A 310 -11.24 13.56 1.81
C VAL A 310 -10.54 12.44 1.05
N LEU A 311 -9.29 12.66 0.63
CA LEU A 311 -8.48 11.64 -0.02
C LEU A 311 -7.94 10.64 1.02
N SER A 312 -8.77 9.68 1.41
CA SER A 312 -8.38 8.56 2.29
C SER A 312 -7.23 7.75 1.70
N ASP A 313 -7.16 7.66 0.38
CA ASP A 313 -6.17 6.85 -0.34
C ASP A 313 -4.73 7.35 -0.18
N ALA A 314 -4.53 8.64 0.17
CA ALA A 314 -3.18 9.17 0.46
C ALA A 314 -2.56 8.62 1.77
N TYR A 315 -3.37 8.00 2.63
CA TYR A 315 -2.95 7.43 3.92
C TYR A 315 -3.55 6.05 4.16
N LEU A 316 -3.73 5.28 3.09
CA LEU A 316 -4.38 3.97 3.14
C LEU A 316 -3.71 3.03 4.15
N SER A 317 -2.37 2.95 4.16
CA SER A 317 -1.64 2.08 5.08
C SER A 317 -1.84 2.47 6.55
N VAL A 318 -1.93 3.75 6.87
CA VAL A 318 -2.21 4.23 8.23
C VAL A 318 -3.62 3.81 8.68
N ILE A 319 -4.61 3.99 7.81
CA ILE A 319 -6.00 3.60 8.08
C ILE A 319 -6.09 2.10 8.34
N GLU A 320 -5.47 1.31 7.48
CA GLU A 320 -5.49 -0.15 7.57
C GLU A 320 -4.73 -0.65 8.81
N ALA A 321 -3.57 -0.05 9.13
CA ALA A 321 -2.83 -0.38 10.34
C ALA A 321 -3.65 -0.15 11.63
N LEU A 322 -4.41 0.95 11.70
CA LEU A 322 -5.33 1.22 12.82
C LEU A 322 -6.45 0.20 12.87
N LYS A 323 -7.06 -0.17 11.73
CA LYS A 323 -8.13 -1.17 11.66
C LYS A 323 -7.65 -2.56 12.10
N PHE A 324 -6.46 -2.99 11.66
CA PHE A 324 -5.90 -4.29 12.04
C PHE A 324 -5.61 -4.35 13.53
N SER A 325 -5.00 -3.29 14.07
CA SER A 325 -4.76 -3.18 15.52
C SER A 325 -6.07 -3.13 16.31
N GLY A 326 -7.10 -2.46 15.77
CA GLY A 326 -8.43 -2.46 16.36
C GLY A 326 -9.06 -3.86 16.41
N ALA A 327 -9.00 -4.60 15.29
CA ALA A 327 -9.49 -5.98 15.23
C ALA A 327 -8.76 -6.90 16.20
N GLU A 328 -7.44 -6.72 16.39
CA GLU A 328 -6.63 -7.49 17.34
C GLU A 328 -7.02 -7.22 18.80
N LEU A 329 -7.27 -5.96 19.14
CA LEU A 329 -7.60 -5.51 20.50
C LEU A 329 -9.09 -5.63 20.84
N GLY A 330 -9.96 -5.96 19.88
CA GLY A 330 -11.41 -5.86 20.05
C GLY A 330 -11.88 -4.41 20.25
N LEU A 331 -11.30 -3.49 19.49
CA LEU A 331 -11.60 -2.06 19.49
C LEU A 331 -12.01 -1.61 18.09
N LYS A 332 -12.81 -0.54 18.03
CA LYS A 332 -13.21 0.09 16.76
C LYS A 332 -12.62 1.49 16.65
N PRO A 333 -11.50 1.67 15.92
CA PRO A 333 -10.94 3.00 15.72
C PRO A 333 -11.91 3.86 14.90
N LYS A 334 -12.35 4.98 15.50
CA LYS A 334 -13.11 6.03 14.84
C LYS A 334 -12.14 7.11 14.38
N ILE A 335 -11.77 7.05 13.11
CA ILE A 335 -10.78 7.93 12.50
C ILE A 335 -11.45 9.22 12.06
N GLU A 336 -10.94 10.36 12.50
CA GLU A 336 -11.34 11.67 12.05
C GLU A 336 -10.13 12.46 11.53
N TRP A 337 -10.32 13.11 10.40
CA TRP A 337 -9.30 13.94 9.75
C TRP A 337 -9.33 15.35 10.33
N VAL A 338 -8.17 15.84 10.71
CA VAL A 338 -8.02 17.19 11.28
C VAL A 338 -7.04 17.98 10.42
N ASN A 339 -7.51 19.08 9.83
CA ASN A 339 -6.66 19.94 9.03
C ASN A 339 -5.75 20.77 9.94
N ALA A 340 -4.44 20.63 9.77
CA ALA A 340 -3.46 21.35 10.57
C ALA A 340 -3.57 22.88 10.45
N LYS A 341 -4.01 23.40 9.28
CA LYS A 341 -4.25 24.84 9.10
C LYS A 341 -5.40 25.38 9.95
N ASP A 342 -6.40 24.56 10.22
CA ASP A 342 -7.52 24.99 11.06
C ASP A 342 -7.07 25.10 12.52
N ILE A 343 -6.16 24.21 12.95
CA ILE A 343 -5.55 24.32 14.28
C ILE A 343 -4.72 25.60 14.42
N GLU A 344 -3.99 26.02 13.37
CA GLU A 344 -3.25 27.30 13.37
C GLU A 344 -4.17 28.50 13.58
N LYS A 345 -5.38 28.47 13.03
CA LYS A 345 -6.35 29.58 13.08
C LYS A 345 -7.23 29.56 14.32
N GLU A 346 -7.71 28.39 14.71
CA GLU A 346 -8.79 28.22 15.70
C GLU A 346 -8.27 27.71 17.05
N GLY A 347 -7.01 27.27 17.09
CA GLY A 347 -6.37 26.69 18.27
C GLY A 347 -6.65 25.20 18.47
N THR A 348 -6.15 24.67 19.57
CA THR A 348 -6.08 23.21 19.85
C THR A 348 -7.34 22.63 20.51
N ASN A 349 -8.39 23.43 20.77
CA ASN A 349 -9.59 22.96 21.49
C ASN A 349 -10.29 21.79 20.80
N VAL A 350 -10.25 21.73 19.48
CA VAL A 350 -10.83 20.64 18.66
C VAL A 350 -10.21 19.27 18.99
N LEU A 351 -8.98 19.25 19.51
CA LEU A 351 -8.24 18.05 19.83
C LEU A 351 -8.72 17.33 21.10
N SER A 352 -9.48 18.01 21.96
CA SER A 352 -9.93 17.46 23.26
C SER A 352 -10.86 16.26 23.15
N LYS A 353 -11.52 16.08 22.01
CA LYS A 353 -12.45 14.98 21.75
C LYS A 353 -11.78 13.66 21.34
N TYR A 354 -10.46 13.67 21.06
CA TYR A 354 -9.76 12.48 20.61
C TYR A 354 -9.09 11.75 21.78
N ASP A 355 -9.16 10.43 21.73
CA ASP A 355 -8.49 9.53 22.67
C ASP A 355 -7.01 9.35 22.30
N GLY A 356 -6.69 9.44 21.03
CA GLY A 356 -5.34 9.40 20.49
C GLY A 356 -5.17 10.34 19.30
N ILE A 357 -3.95 10.83 19.10
CA ILE A 357 -3.58 11.73 17.99
C ILE A 357 -2.44 11.12 17.19
N LEU A 358 -2.60 11.09 15.86
CA LEU A 358 -1.58 10.59 14.94
C LEU A 358 -1.20 11.71 13.96
N VAL A 359 0.10 11.94 13.78
CA VAL A 359 0.63 12.84 12.75
C VAL A 359 1.39 11.99 11.73
N PRO A 360 0.84 11.80 10.52
CA PRO A 360 1.43 10.94 9.51
C PRO A 360 2.65 11.57 8.84
N GLY A 361 3.31 10.78 8.01
CA GLY A 361 4.35 11.23 7.09
C GLY A 361 3.86 12.34 6.16
N GLY A 362 4.80 13.06 5.56
CA GLY A 362 4.51 14.15 4.65
C GLY A 362 5.75 14.98 4.36
N PHE A 363 5.56 16.11 3.66
CA PHE A 363 6.63 17.04 3.30
C PHE A 363 6.06 18.45 3.09
N GLY A 364 6.97 19.43 3.01
CA GLY A 364 6.67 20.83 2.68
C GLY A 364 6.07 21.66 3.83
N GLN A 365 5.87 22.94 3.55
CA GLN A 365 5.69 24.00 4.56
C GLN A 365 4.25 24.21 5.10
N THR A 366 3.25 23.52 4.54
CA THR A 366 1.84 23.79 4.85
C THR A 366 1.41 23.17 6.16
N GLY A 367 0.81 23.95 7.07
CA GLY A 367 0.20 23.46 8.31
C GLY A 367 1.22 22.98 9.36
N ILE A 368 2.44 23.50 9.33
CA ILE A 368 3.54 23.05 10.20
C ILE A 368 3.29 23.47 11.65
N GLU A 369 3.00 24.74 11.87
CA GLU A 369 2.80 25.24 13.22
C GLU A 369 1.54 24.59 13.86
N GLY A 370 0.50 24.32 13.06
CA GLY A 370 -0.66 23.58 13.55
C GLY A 370 -0.33 22.16 13.99
N LYS A 371 0.59 21.48 13.28
CA LYS A 371 1.11 20.16 13.73
C LYS A 371 1.95 20.30 15.00
N ILE A 372 2.83 21.30 15.09
CA ILE A 372 3.64 21.56 16.29
C ILE A 372 2.73 21.88 17.49
N MET A 373 1.70 22.74 17.31
CA MET A 373 0.69 23.00 18.33
C MET A 373 -0.06 21.73 18.76
N THR A 374 -0.37 20.85 17.81
CA THR A 374 -0.99 19.54 18.08
C THR A 374 -0.11 18.66 18.95
N ILE A 375 1.17 18.58 18.61
CA ILE A 375 2.16 17.78 19.34
C ILE A 375 2.35 18.31 20.76
N GLU A 376 2.46 19.65 20.91
CA GLU A 376 2.53 20.31 22.22
C GLU A 376 1.28 20.01 23.06
N TYR A 377 0.09 20.08 22.43
CA TYR A 377 -1.18 19.74 23.09
C TYR A 377 -1.17 18.29 23.59
N ALA A 378 -0.81 17.34 22.73
CA ALA A 378 -0.76 15.93 23.07
C ALA A 378 0.20 15.66 24.24
N ARG A 379 1.41 16.24 24.18
CA ARG A 379 2.41 16.09 25.23
C ARG A 379 1.95 16.68 26.58
N LYS A 380 1.41 17.91 26.58
CA LYS A 380 0.97 18.61 27.81
C LYS A 380 -0.25 17.95 28.47
N ASN A 381 -1.20 17.47 27.67
CA ASN A 381 -2.44 16.88 28.13
C ASN A 381 -2.40 15.37 28.24
N LYS A 382 -1.23 14.75 28.04
CA LYS A 382 -1.00 13.30 28.08
C LYS A 382 -1.95 12.50 27.17
N VAL A 383 -2.27 13.06 25.99
CA VAL A 383 -3.02 12.38 24.96
C VAL A 383 -2.07 11.49 24.19
N PRO A 384 -2.29 10.17 24.08
CA PRO A 384 -1.48 9.29 23.27
C PRO A 384 -1.18 9.88 21.90
N TYR A 385 0.10 9.98 21.57
CA TYR A 385 0.61 10.59 20.35
C TYR A 385 1.48 9.62 19.56
N PHE A 386 1.24 9.50 18.25
CA PHE A 386 2.06 8.72 17.35
C PHE A 386 2.47 9.55 16.13
N GLY A 387 3.76 9.80 15.97
CA GLY A 387 4.33 10.56 14.86
C GLY A 387 5.06 9.68 13.87
N LEU A 388 4.66 9.66 12.61
CA LEU A 388 5.28 8.84 11.57
C LEU A 388 6.18 9.70 10.68
N CYS A 389 7.42 9.33 10.49
CA CYS A 389 8.41 9.99 9.64
C CYS A 389 8.47 11.52 9.92
N TYR A 390 7.81 12.33 9.12
CA TYR A 390 7.68 13.77 9.34
C TYR A 390 7.02 14.13 10.68
N GLY A 391 6.07 13.30 11.14
CA GLY A 391 5.45 13.44 12.46
C GLY A 391 6.45 13.30 13.61
N MET A 392 7.43 12.38 13.51
CA MET A 392 8.54 12.30 14.45
C MET A 392 9.44 13.52 14.36
N GLN A 393 9.82 13.95 13.16
CA GLN A 393 10.70 15.11 12.98
C GLN A 393 10.12 16.35 13.64
N LEU A 394 8.82 16.61 13.42
CA LEU A 394 8.13 17.75 14.05
C LEU A 394 7.97 17.57 15.57
N MET A 395 7.84 16.33 16.06
CA MET A 395 7.83 16.03 17.49
C MET A 395 9.14 16.42 18.15
N VAL A 396 10.27 16.11 17.51
CA VAL A 396 11.61 16.48 18.02
C VAL A 396 11.82 18.00 17.94
N VAL A 397 11.31 18.68 16.90
CA VAL A 397 11.32 20.14 16.78
C VAL A 397 10.48 20.80 17.90
N GLU A 398 9.28 20.28 18.16
CA GLU A 398 8.42 20.76 19.27
C GLU A 398 9.16 20.64 20.61
N TYR A 399 9.76 19.47 20.85
CA TYR A 399 10.48 19.23 22.10
C TYR A 399 11.70 20.12 22.26
N ALA A 400 12.44 20.35 21.17
CA ALA A 400 13.57 21.28 21.13
C ALA A 400 13.16 22.71 21.53
N ARG A 401 12.05 23.21 20.96
CA ARG A 401 11.53 24.55 21.23
C ARG A 401 11.04 24.72 22.68
N HIS A 402 10.28 23.76 23.18
CA HIS A 402 9.49 23.93 24.40
C HIS A 402 10.07 23.24 25.64
N LYS A 403 11.01 22.29 25.47
CA LYS A 403 11.62 21.55 26.56
C LYS A 403 13.13 21.76 26.66
N ALA A 404 13.84 21.72 25.53
CA ALA A 404 15.29 21.95 25.52
C ALA A 404 15.67 23.45 25.43
N GLY A 405 14.70 24.36 25.30
CA GLY A 405 14.93 25.80 25.31
C GLY A 405 15.58 26.35 24.03
N LEU A 406 15.61 25.59 22.94
CA LEU A 406 16.19 25.96 21.64
C LEU A 406 15.16 26.75 20.84
N LYS A 407 15.04 28.03 21.16
CA LYS A 407 14.07 28.92 20.53
C LYS A 407 14.34 29.04 19.03
N GLY A 408 13.28 28.96 18.21
CA GLY A 408 13.40 29.00 16.74
C GLY A 408 13.89 27.69 16.11
N ALA A 409 14.10 26.62 16.89
CA ALA A 409 14.45 25.32 16.36
C ALA A 409 13.50 24.85 15.25
N ASN A 410 14.04 24.35 14.15
CA ASN A 410 13.25 23.96 12.98
C ASN A 410 13.92 22.82 12.18
N THR A 411 13.26 22.40 11.12
CA THR A 411 13.86 21.57 10.07
C THR A 411 14.35 22.45 8.92
N VAL A 412 15.48 22.12 8.34
CA VAL A 412 16.01 22.87 7.19
C VAL A 412 15.14 22.74 5.93
N GLU A 413 14.22 21.80 5.89
CA GLU A 413 13.18 21.71 4.83
C GLU A 413 12.24 22.90 4.86
N ILE A 414 11.93 23.42 6.07
CA ILE A 414 10.99 24.53 6.29
C ILE A 414 11.72 25.85 6.31
N ASP A 415 12.79 25.92 7.08
CA ASP A 415 13.63 27.10 7.28
C ASP A 415 15.10 26.74 7.12
N PRO A 416 15.67 26.91 5.90
CA PRO A 416 17.06 26.60 5.63
C PRO A 416 18.06 27.44 6.46
N GLU A 417 17.64 28.60 6.98
CA GLU A 417 18.47 29.54 7.73
C GLU A 417 18.23 29.45 9.26
N THR A 418 17.52 28.43 9.73
CA THR A 418 17.23 28.27 11.15
C THR A 418 18.51 28.22 12.00
N GLU A 419 18.52 28.95 13.13
CA GLU A 419 19.65 28.93 14.08
C GLU A 419 19.87 27.55 14.72
N HIS A 420 18.79 26.73 14.82
CA HIS A 420 18.82 25.40 15.39
C HIS A 420 18.25 24.37 14.41
N PRO A 421 19.07 23.88 13.46
CA PRO A 421 18.64 22.88 12.48
C PRO A 421 18.53 21.49 13.12
N ILE A 422 17.43 21.25 13.86
CA ILE A 422 17.18 19.98 14.57
C ILE A 422 17.04 18.82 13.61
N VAL A 423 16.45 19.09 12.44
CA VAL A 423 16.29 18.13 11.34
C VAL A 423 17.06 18.68 10.15
N ALA A 424 18.01 17.90 9.65
CA ALA A 424 18.92 18.31 8.59
C ALA A 424 18.92 17.32 7.42
N VAL A 425 19.43 17.78 6.29
CA VAL A 425 19.64 16.92 5.12
C VAL A 425 20.71 15.90 5.43
N MET A 426 20.44 14.63 5.16
CA MET A 426 21.46 13.58 5.21
C MET A 426 22.63 13.93 4.31
N GLU A 427 23.86 13.65 4.75
CA GLU A 427 25.06 13.92 3.97
C GLU A 427 25.01 13.30 2.57
N SER A 428 24.52 12.04 2.48
CA SER A 428 24.31 11.33 1.23
C SER A 428 23.27 11.96 0.29
N GLN A 429 22.44 12.88 0.77
CA GLN A 429 21.38 13.53 0.00
C GLN A 429 21.76 14.93 -0.52
N LYS A 430 22.85 15.52 -0.04
CA LYS A 430 23.25 16.89 -0.41
C LYS A 430 23.50 17.03 -1.92
N ASP A 431 24.26 16.10 -2.51
CA ASP A 431 24.56 16.11 -3.94
C ASP A 431 23.32 15.86 -4.81
N VAL A 432 22.41 15.00 -4.34
CA VAL A 432 21.14 14.66 -5.01
C VAL A 432 20.24 15.88 -5.11
N ILE A 433 20.09 16.62 -4.00
CA ILE A 433 19.29 17.85 -3.96
C ILE A 433 19.89 18.92 -4.87
N ALA A 434 21.22 19.08 -4.82
CA ALA A 434 21.93 20.06 -5.65
C ALA A 434 21.79 19.81 -7.16
N LYS A 435 21.65 18.54 -7.57
CA LYS A 435 21.45 18.14 -8.98
C LYS A 435 19.97 18.07 -9.40
N GLY A 436 19.03 18.14 -8.46
CA GLY A 436 17.59 17.98 -8.74
C GLY A 436 17.18 16.55 -9.12
N GLU A 437 17.96 15.55 -8.74
CA GLU A 437 17.71 14.12 -9.02
C GLU A 437 16.87 13.50 -7.89
N TYR A 438 15.53 13.68 -7.94
CA TYR A 438 14.65 13.29 -6.81
C TYR A 438 14.12 11.86 -6.86
N GLY A 439 14.02 11.23 -8.03
CA GLY A 439 13.42 9.90 -8.18
C GLY A 439 14.30 8.78 -7.64
N GLY A 440 13.79 7.93 -6.73
CA GLY A 440 14.48 6.76 -6.19
C GLY A 440 15.77 7.04 -5.42
N THR A 441 15.94 8.25 -4.86
CA THR A 441 17.22 8.69 -4.27
C THR A 441 17.15 8.99 -2.77
N MET A 442 16.00 8.83 -2.14
CA MET A 442 15.83 8.93 -0.68
C MET A 442 16.46 7.73 0.05
N ARG A 443 16.47 7.76 1.37
CA ARG A 443 16.67 6.55 2.16
C ARG A 443 15.39 5.73 2.04
N LEU A 444 15.45 4.66 1.24
CA LEU A 444 14.31 3.86 0.80
C LEU A 444 14.50 2.40 1.17
N GLY A 445 13.41 1.74 1.58
CA GLY A 445 13.39 0.31 1.87
C GLY A 445 13.69 -0.01 3.33
N THR A 446 14.02 -1.26 3.59
CA THR A 446 14.17 -1.78 4.95
C THR A 446 15.55 -1.52 5.51
N TYR A 447 15.57 -0.97 6.74
CA TYR A 447 16.79 -0.78 7.53
C TYR A 447 16.57 -1.26 8.97
N PRO A 448 17.62 -1.83 9.61
CA PRO A 448 17.54 -2.28 11.00
C PRO A 448 17.62 -1.09 11.98
N ALA A 449 16.84 -1.22 13.06
CA ALA A 449 16.90 -0.33 14.22
C ALA A 449 17.17 -1.15 15.49
N LYS A 450 18.16 -0.74 16.29
CA LYS A 450 18.40 -1.25 17.64
C LYS A 450 17.52 -0.52 18.64
N LEU A 451 16.84 -1.27 19.49
CA LEU A 451 15.92 -0.75 20.49
C LEU A 451 16.56 -0.70 21.88
N VAL A 452 16.21 0.34 22.63
CA VAL A 452 16.64 0.51 24.03
C VAL A 452 15.73 -0.32 24.93
N GLU A 453 16.31 -1.19 25.74
CA GLU A 453 15.59 -2.03 26.71
C GLU A 453 14.74 -1.17 27.67
N GLY A 454 13.52 -1.59 27.94
CA GLY A 454 12.56 -0.90 28.81
C GLY A 454 11.92 0.34 28.21
N SER A 455 12.15 0.61 26.92
CA SER A 455 11.43 1.64 26.16
C SER A 455 10.03 1.17 25.74
N ILE A 456 9.13 2.09 25.43
CA ILE A 456 7.80 1.77 24.90
C ILE A 456 7.94 0.97 23.58
N ALA A 457 8.89 1.36 22.73
CA ALA A 457 9.16 0.67 21.48
C ALA A 457 9.61 -0.77 21.71
N ALA A 458 10.61 -1.01 22.59
CA ALA A 458 11.11 -2.36 22.90
C ALA A 458 10.04 -3.25 23.53
N GLU A 459 9.21 -2.69 24.42
CA GLU A 459 8.07 -3.41 25.02
C GLU A 459 7.04 -3.82 23.95
N ALA A 460 6.74 -2.92 22.99
CA ALA A 460 5.77 -3.19 21.94
C ALA A 460 6.24 -4.27 20.96
N TYR A 461 7.48 -4.20 20.51
CA TYR A 461 8.05 -5.19 19.58
C TYR A 461 8.42 -6.51 20.23
N GLY A 462 8.80 -6.50 21.49
CA GLY A 462 9.34 -7.68 22.19
C GLY A 462 10.68 -8.17 21.60
N ALA A 463 11.49 -7.28 21.03
CA ALA A 463 12.73 -7.57 20.33
C ALA A 463 13.79 -6.49 20.63
N GLU A 464 15.07 -6.83 20.45
CA GLU A 464 16.20 -5.90 20.58
C GLU A 464 16.53 -5.15 19.27
N THR A 465 16.15 -5.73 18.16
CA THR A 465 16.37 -5.16 16.81
C THR A 465 15.16 -5.44 15.94
N VAL A 466 14.80 -4.46 15.13
CA VAL A 466 13.67 -4.54 14.19
C VAL A 466 14.08 -4.00 12.84
N ASP A 467 13.43 -4.51 11.80
CA ASP A 467 13.64 -4.09 10.43
C ASP A 467 12.40 -3.34 9.95
N GLU A 468 12.57 -2.06 9.57
CA GLU A 468 11.45 -1.20 9.16
C GLU A 468 11.70 -0.45 7.87
N ARG A 469 10.62 -0.08 7.16
CA ARG A 469 10.69 0.58 5.85
C ARG A 469 10.79 2.08 5.99
N HIS A 470 11.71 2.67 5.24
CA HIS A 470 12.02 4.09 5.23
C HIS A 470 11.65 4.73 3.89
N ARG A 471 11.29 6.04 3.96
CA ARG A 471 11.07 6.91 2.80
C ARG A 471 11.29 8.36 3.21
N HIS A 472 12.56 8.81 3.32
CA HIS A 472 12.87 10.19 3.74
C HIS A 472 14.26 10.64 3.30
N ARG A 473 14.49 11.99 3.29
CA ARG A 473 15.78 12.66 2.96
C ARG A 473 16.39 13.35 4.16
N TYR A 474 15.57 13.66 5.15
CA TYR A 474 15.96 14.43 6.32
C TYR A 474 16.02 13.52 7.53
N GLU A 475 16.98 13.84 8.41
CA GLU A 475 17.25 13.09 9.64
C GLU A 475 17.39 14.02 10.84
N ILE A 476 17.26 13.48 12.04
CA ILE A 476 17.61 14.22 13.26
C ILE A 476 19.10 14.52 13.24
N ASN A 477 19.44 15.80 13.39
CA ASN A 477 20.84 16.26 13.39
C ASN A 477 21.56 15.73 14.65
N PRO A 478 22.65 14.95 14.49
CA PRO A 478 23.39 14.35 15.61
C PRO A 478 23.89 15.34 16.66
N GLU A 479 24.15 16.59 16.26
CA GLU A 479 24.62 17.65 17.19
C GLU A 479 23.59 17.99 18.28
N TYR A 480 22.30 17.74 18.00
CA TYR A 480 21.21 18.04 18.92
C TYR A 480 20.72 16.83 19.72
N VAL A 481 21.21 15.63 19.44
CA VAL A 481 20.81 14.41 20.18
C VAL A 481 21.09 14.56 21.67
N LYS A 482 22.32 15.00 22.04
CA LYS A 482 22.69 15.16 23.44
C LYS A 482 21.85 16.25 24.15
N PRO A 483 21.70 17.47 23.65
CA PRO A 483 20.84 18.49 24.25
C PRO A 483 19.39 18.03 24.46
N LEU A 484 18.83 17.28 23.52
CA LEU A 484 17.46 16.75 23.61
C LEU A 484 17.34 15.64 24.65
N THR A 485 18.34 14.75 24.72
CA THR A 485 18.38 13.69 25.73
C THR A 485 18.57 14.26 27.14
N ASP A 486 19.42 15.26 27.31
CA ASP A 486 19.60 15.97 28.58
C ASP A 486 18.30 16.65 29.04
N ALA A 487 17.41 17.06 28.09
CA ALA A 487 16.11 17.60 28.37
C ALA A 487 15.01 16.53 28.65
N GLY A 488 15.34 15.23 28.51
CA GLY A 488 14.48 14.10 28.84
C GLY A 488 13.84 13.35 27.68
N LEU A 489 14.13 13.71 26.42
CA LEU A 489 13.70 12.92 25.25
C LEU A 489 14.56 11.66 25.15
N VAL A 490 13.93 10.51 24.90
CA VAL A 490 14.62 9.23 24.72
C VAL A 490 14.64 8.87 23.25
N PHE A 491 15.83 8.71 22.67
CA PHE A 491 15.97 8.08 21.36
C PHE A 491 16.08 6.57 21.60
N SER A 492 14.90 5.94 21.55
CA SER A 492 14.73 4.52 21.89
C SER A 492 14.99 3.56 20.75
N GLY A 493 15.15 4.05 19.53
CA GLY A 493 15.59 3.30 18.35
C GLY A 493 16.70 4.04 17.64
N THR A 494 17.80 3.32 17.29
CA THR A 494 18.92 3.88 16.54
C THR A 494 19.35 2.93 15.43
N SER A 495 20.01 3.46 14.38
CA SER A 495 20.74 2.62 13.44
C SER A 495 21.78 1.75 14.17
N PRO A 496 22.23 0.62 13.59
CA PRO A 496 23.18 -0.30 14.26
C PRO A 496 24.50 0.35 14.70
N ASP A 497 24.94 1.39 13.99
CA ASP A 497 26.13 2.20 14.32
C ASP A 497 25.84 3.31 15.35
N GLY A 498 24.57 3.52 15.72
CA GLY A 498 24.12 4.52 16.70
C GLY A 498 24.10 5.96 16.17
N VAL A 499 24.27 6.17 14.86
CA VAL A 499 24.37 7.50 14.26
C VAL A 499 22.99 8.11 13.96
N LEU A 500 22.08 7.32 13.39
CA LEU A 500 20.75 7.78 13.00
C LEU A 500 19.72 7.45 14.08
N MET A 501 18.81 8.40 14.32
CA MET A 501 17.74 8.28 15.31
C MET A 501 16.47 7.77 14.64
N GLU A 502 16.09 6.53 14.91
CA GLU A 502 14.99 5.83 14.26
C GLU A 502 13.67 5.97 15.03
N ILE A 503 13.73 6.06 16.37
CA ILE A 503 12.58 6.23 17.24
C ILE A 503 12.92 7.25 18.32
N ALA A 504 12.01 8.18 18.58
CA ALA A 504 12.05 9.08 19.72
C ALA A 504 10.78 8.91 20.57
N GLU A 505 10.91 8.91 21.90
CA GLU A 505 9.77 8.75 22.79
C GLU A 505 9.96 9.47 24.14
N LEU A 506 8.87 9.68 24.88
CA LEU A 506 8.92 10.02 26.28
C LEU A 506 8.75 8.75 27.13
N PRO A 507 9.46 8.64 28.27
CA PRO A 507 9.30 7.51 29.16
C PRO A 507 7.84 7.31 29.61
N LYS A 508 7.38 6.08 29.69
CA LYS A 508 6.00 5.71 30.05
C LYS A 508 5.52 6.31 31.38
N LYS A 509 6.44 6.55 32.32
CA LYS A 509 6.16 7.26 33.59
C LYS A 509 5.79 8.74 33.40
N GLU A 510 6.22 9.36 32.31
CA GLU A 510 5.97 10.77 31.98
C GLU A 510 4.75 10.92 31.08
N HIS A 511 4.58 10.02 30.11
CA HIS A 511 3.49 10.04 29.15
C HIS A 511 3.03 8.62 28.79
N PRO A 512 1.72 8.31 28.75
CA PRO A 512 1.23 6.96 28.49
C PRO A 512 1.71 6.37 27.15
N PHE A 513 1.76 7.19 26.09
CA PHE A 513 2.33 6.87 24.78
C PHE A 513 2.64 8.17 24.03
N PHE A 514 3.90 8.53 23.94
CA PHE A 514 4.36 9.68 23.15
C PHE A 514 5.58 9.24 22.38
N LEU A 515 5.35 8.78 21.14
CA LEU A 515 6.34 8.09 20.34
C LEU A 515 6.30 8.57 18.90
N GLY A 516 7.46 8.72 18.29
CA GLY A 516 7.63 8.97 16.87
C GLY A 516 8.64 8.03 16.23
N THR A 517 8.39 7.64 14.98
CA THR A 517 9.30 6.79 14.17
C THR A 517 9.76 7.55 12.94
N GLN A 518 11.05 7.42 12.58
CA GLN A 518 11.58 7.95 11.33
C GLN A 518 11.15 7.10 10.13
N PHE A 519 10.95 5.82 10.35
CA PHE A 519 10.41 4.86 9.40
C PHE A 519 8.88 4.89 9.34
N HIS A 520 8.33 4.10 8.42
CA HIS A 520 6.91 3.97 8.12
C HIS A 520 6.36 2.60 8.55
N PRO A 521 6.00 2.42 9.84
CA PRO A 521 5.50 1.14 10.36
C PRO A 521 4.19 0.72 9.73
N GLU A 522 3.38 1.67 9.23
CA GLU A 522 2.14 1.41 8.51
C GLU A 522 2.31 0.52 7.29
N LEU A 523 3.48 0.60 6.62
CA LEU A 523 3.77 -0.18 5.40
C LEU A 523 3.98 -1.68 5.67
N LYS A 524 4.17 -2.08 6.94
CA LYS A 524 4.34 -3.49 7.33
C LYS A 524 3.13 -4.06 8.08
N ALA A 525 2.10 -3.26 8.32
CA ALA A 525 0.87 -3.71 8.97
C ALA A 525 0.04 -4.63 8.06
N ARG A 526 -0.43 -5.75 8.60
CA ARG A 526 -1.21 -6.77 7.88
C ARG A 526 -2.39 -7.28 8.70
N PRO A 527 -3.43 -7.80 8.05
CA PRO A 527 -4.61 -8.36 8.72
C PRO A 527 -4.29 -9.42 9.78
N LEU A 528 -3.39 -10.35 9.42
CA LEU A 528 -2.99 -11.48 10.29
C LEU A 528 -1.71 -11.19 11.09
N SER A 529 -1.11 -10.03 10.91
CA SER A 529 0.08 -9.57 11.63
C SER A 529 0.01 -8.04 11.82
N PRO A 530 -0.86 -7.55 12.72
CA PRO A 530 -0.98 -6.13 13.04
C PRO A 530 0.35 -5.58 13.54
N HIS A 531 0.66 -4.33 13.19
CA HIS A 531 1.95 -3.75 13.56
C HIS A 531 2.01 -3.40 15.05
N PRO A 532 3.06 -3.83 15.79
CA PRO A 532 3.15 -3.71 17.26
C PRO A 532 2.99 -2.28 17.78
N LEU A 533 3.59 -1.28 17.11
CA LEU A 533 3.51 0.12 17.54
C LEU A 533 2.09 0.70 17.37
N PHE A 534 1.36 0.32 16.31
CA PHE A 534 -0.04 0.73 16.14
C PHE A 534 -0.94 0.08 17.19
N THR A 535 -0.68 -1.18 17.52
CA THR A 535 -1.39 -1.89 18.58
C THR A 535 -1.14 -1.25 19.94
N ALA A 536 0.11 -0.91 20.27
CA ALA A 536 0.47 -0.24 21.51
C ALA A 536 -0.14 1.18 21.60
N PHE A 537 -0.12 1.94 20.50
CA PHE A 537 -0.75 3.27 20.42
C PHE A 537 -2.25 3.20 20.68
N LEU A 538 -2.95 2.30 19.97
CA LEU A 538 -4.41 2.18 20.08
C LEU A 538 -4.83 1.66 21.47
N LYS A 539 -4.04 0.76 22.06
CA LYS A 539 -4.23 0.32 23.45
C LYS A 539 -4.12 1.50 24.41
N ALA A 540 -3.05 2.30 24.32
CA ALA A 540 -2.88 3.46 25.18
C ALA A 540 -4.00 4.49 25.00
N ALA A 541 -4.49 4.70 23.77
CA ALA A 541 -5.63 5.57 23.48
C ALA A 541 -6.92 5.06 24.13
N SER A 542 -7.17 3.75 24.13
CA SER A 542 -8.36 3.16 24.74
C SER A 542 -8.38 3.25 26.27
N GLU A 543 -7.21 3.38 26.90
CA GLU A 543 -7.05 3.50 28.36
C GLU A 543 -7.16 4.96 28.85
N LYS A 544 -7.20 5.94 27.94
CA LYS A 544 -7.42 7.35 28.27
C LYS A 544 -8.86 7.53 28.73
N LYS A 545 -9.04 7.78 30.02
CA LYS A 545 -10.33 8.08 30.65
C LYS A 545 -10.38 9.50 31.15
#